data_26b254db393d016dd7fc424b32ed7b74
#
_entry.id   26b254db393d016dd7fc424b32ed7b74
#
_cell.length_a   1.000
_cell.length_b   1.000
_cell.length_c   1.000
_cell.angle_alpha   90.00
_cell.angle_beta   90.00
_cell.angle_gamma   90.00
#
_symmetry.space_group_name_H-M   'P 1'
#
loop_
_entity.id
_entity.type
_entity.pdbx_description
1 polymer ?
#
loop_
_entity_poly.entity_id
_entity_poly.type
_entity_poly.pdbx_seq_one_letter_code
_entity_poly.pdbx_strand_id
1 'polypeptide(L)'
;MAMIDTPTTAVEDLMSAIETALREYAPVRESLSDLRINVSPDGRVAVSGPVRSGLIKDGVLEKLSWVPGVTGIVEEIVSDTELEIAVAVALSRDPRLKELPPGAIAVHSHLGQVTLVGQLKEDSIRGIAVEVAGQVRGVQGIHDRTGAR
;
A
#
# COMPACT_ATOMS: atom_id res chain seq x y z
N MET A 1 20.41 16.45 -36.80
CA MET A 1 20.42 15.93 -36.34
C MET A 1 19.73 15.49 -35.56
N ALA A 2 19.46 15.12 -35.52
CA ALA A 2 18.71 14.54 -34.96
C ALA A 2 18.64 14.51 -33.64
N MET A 3 18.10 14.62 -33.18
CA MET A 3 18.05 14.46 -32.14
C MET A 3 17.49 13.67 -31.62
N ILE A 4 17.35 13.47 -31.37
CA ILE A 4 17.15 12.39 -30.90
C ILE A 4 16.49 12.35 -29.68
N ASP A 5 15.43 11.65 -29.54
CA ASP A 5 14.75 11.44 -28.31
C ASP A 5 15.62 10.66 -27.40
N THR A 6 16.02 11.27 -26.31
CA THR A 6 16.76 10.55 -25.32
C THR A 6 15.78 9.67 -24.53
N PRO A 7 16.26 8.54 -23.97
CA PRO A 7 15.39 7.73 -23.10
C PRO A 7 14.80 8.54 -21.95
N THR A 8 15.53 9.53 -21.43
CA THR A 8 15.03 10.37 -20.35
C THR A 8 13.80 11.15 -20.77
N THR A 9 13.81 11.73 -21.98
CA THR A 9 12.66 12.47 -22.49
C THR A 9 11.45 11.55 -22.67
N ALA A 10 11.67 10.36 -23.23
CA ALA A 10 10.59 9.41 -23.43
C ALA A 10 9.99 8.99 -22.08
N VAL A 11 10.83 8.77 -21.08
CA VAL A 11 10.39 8.41 -19.75
C VAL A 11 9.57 9.55 -19.13
N GLU A 12 10.03 10.78 -19.27
CA GLU A 12 9.32 11.94 -18.74
C GLU A 12 7.97 12.12 -19.39
N ASP A 13 7.89 11.92 -20.70
CA ASP A 13 6.62 12.03 -21.42
C ASP A 13 5.64 10.96 -20.96
N LEU A 14 6.12 9.72 -20.79
CA LEU A 14 5.28 8.63 -20.34
C LEU A 14 4.82 8.85 -18.89
N MET A 15 5.73 9.31 -18.04
CA MET A 15 5.38 9.62 -16.66
C MET A 15 4.30 10.70 -16.59
N SER A 16 4.41 11.75 -17.41
CA SER A 16 3.40 12.79 -17.50
C SER A 16 2.03 12.25 -17.90
N ALA A 17 2.02 11.36 -18.89
CA ALA A 17 0.78 10.74 -19.36
C ALA A 17 0.16 9.89 -18.26
N ILE A 18 0.98 9.16 -17.53
CA ILE A 18 0.53 8.33 -16.42
C ILE A 18 -0.07 9.20 -15.32
N GLU A 19 0.64 10.25 -14.94
CA GLU A 19 0.14 11.16 -13.89
C GLU A 19 -1.18 11.80 -14.27
N THR A 20 -1.33 12.18 -15.54
CA THR A 20 -2.57 12.76 -16.02
C THR A 20 -3.70 11.74 -15.94
N ALA A 21 -3.44 10.50 -16.38
CA ALA A 21 -4.45 9.46 -16.36
C ALA A 21 -4.93 9.16 -14.93
N LEU A 22 -4.00 9.10 -13.98
CA LEU A 22 -4.34 8.82 -12.60
C LEU A 22 -5.05 10.00 -11.95
N ARG A 23 -4.66 11.24 -12.29
CA ARG A 23 -5.33 12.41 -11.76
C ARG A 23 -6.79 12.47 -12.19
N GLU A 24 -7.08 11.94 -13.37
CA GLU A 24 -8.46 11.91 -13.88
C GLU A 24 -9.28 10.79 -13.26
N TYR A 25 -8.63 9.86 -12.58
CA TYR A 25 -9.32 8.77 -11.91
C TYR A 25 -9.64 9.20 -10.47
N ALA A 26 -10.83 9.74 -10.27
CA ALA A 26 -11.21 10.35 -8.99
C ALA A 26 -10.99 9.43 -7.78
N PRO A 27 -11.33 8.13 -7.85
CA PRO A 27 -11.17 7.30 -6.64
C PRO A 27 -9.76 7.20 -6.10
N VAL A 28 -8.73 7.45 -6.91
CA VAL A 28 -7.35 7.33 -6.43
C VAL A 28 -6.79 8.65 -5.89
N ARG A 29 -7.54 9.75 -6.03
CA ARG A 29 -7.01 11.07 -5.67
C ARG A 29 -6.53 11.17 -4.23
N GLU A 30 -7.22 10.53 -3.31
CA GLU A 30 -6.85 10.56 -1.91
C GLU A 30 -5.47 9.96 -1.67
N SER A 31 -5.15 8.91 -2.39
CA SER A 31 -3.90 8.16 -2.21
C SER A 31 -2.85 8.46 -3.27
N LEU A 32 -3.15 9.36 -4.20
CA LEU A 32 -2.25 9.57 -5.34
C LEU A 32 -0.84 9.98 -4.91
N SER A 33 -0.73 10.82 -3.89
CA SER A 33 0.58 11.26 -3.42
C SER A 33 1.35 10.17 -2.69
N ASP A 34 0.68 9.09 -2.28
CA ASP A 34 1.32 7.99 -1.59
C ASP A 34 1.75 6.88 -2.55
N LEU A 35 1.32 6.96 -3.80
CA LEU A 35 1.74 5.98 -4.80
C LEU A 35 3.10 6.34 -5.36
N ARG A 36 3.92 5.32 -5.55
CA ARG A 36 5.24 5.46 -6.15
C ARG A 36 5.21 4.84 -7.52
N ILE A 37 5.60 5.61 -8.52
CA ILE A 37 5.55 5.17 -9.90
C ILE A 37 6.93 5.36 -10.51
N ASN A 38 7.48 4.27 -11.05
CA ASN A 38 8.75 4.31 -11.75
C ASN A 38 8.54 3.77 -13.16
N VAL A 39 9.11 4.48 -14.12
CA VAL A 39 8.99 4.12 -15.53
C VAL A 39 10.38 3.85 -16.08
N SER A 40 10.55 2.69 -16.70
CA SER A 40 11.82 2.35 -17.35
C SER A 40 11.79 2.82 -18.81
N PRO A 41 12.98 2.94 -19.44
CA PRO A 41 13.04 3.44 -20.82
C PRO A 41 12.28 2.58 -21.84
N ASP A 42 12.06 1.31 -21.53
CA ASP A 42 11.31 0.41 -22.42
C ASP A 42 9.79 0.46 -22.19
N GLY A 43 9.32 1.35 -21.33
CA GLY A 43 7.89 1.52 -21.09
C GLY A 43 7.31 0.67 -19.98
N ARG A 44 8.15 -0.03 -19.23
CA ARG A 44 7.69 -0.77 -18.07
C ARG A 44 7.39 0.16 -16.92
N VAL A 45 6.28 -0.09 -16.26
CA VAL A 45 5.83 0.74 -15.13
C VAL A 45 5.83 -0.11 -13.87
N ALA A 46 6.51 0.39 -12.84
CA ALA A 46 6.44 -0.21 -11.51
C ALA A 46 5.64 0.75 -10.63
N VAL A 47 4.57 0.24 -10.04
CA VAL A 47 3.70 1.06 -9.18
C VAL A 47 3.53 0.36 -7.85
N SER A 48 3.65 1.12 -6.77
CA SER A 48 3.51 0.58 -5.41
C SER A 48 2.88 1.64 -4.51
N GLY A 49 2.38 1.17 -3.39
CA GLY A 49 1.85 2.06 -2.37
C GLY A 49 0.46 1.67 -1.92
N PRO A 50 -0.10 2.43 -0.97
CA PRO A 50 -1.40 2.11 -0.39
C PRO A 50 -2.55 2.71 -1.18
N VAL A 51 -3.67 1.98 -1.23
CA VAL A 51 -4.95 2.51 -1.72
C VAL A 51 -6.03 2.08 -0.73
N ARG A 52 -7.19 2.72 -0.82
CA ARG A 52 -8.27 2.44 0.14
C ARG A 52 -8.95 1.09 -0.09
N SER A 53 -9.05 0.63 -1.31
CA SER A 53 -9.79 -0.59 -1.61
C SER A 53 -9.23 -1.33 -2.81
N GLY A 54 -9.62 -2.61 -2.93
CA GLY A 54 -9.22 -3.40 -4.09
C GLY A 54 -9.79 -2.87 -5.39
N LEU A 55 -10.98 -2.26 -5.35
CA LEU A 55 -11.56 -1.65 -6.55
C LEU A 55 -10.69 -0.50 -7.04
N ILE A 56 -10.16 0.30 -6.11
CA ILE A 56 -9.27 1.39 -6.49
C ILE A 56 -7.97 0.84 -7.08
N LYS A 57 -7.43 -0.22 -6.48
CA LYS A 57 -6.25 -0.89 -7.02
C LYS A 57 -6.50 -1.35 -8.45
N ASP A 58 -7.61 -2.04 -8.69
CA ASP A 58 -7.95 -2.53 -10.01
C ASP A 58 -8.13 -1.39 -11.00
N GLY A 59 -8.76 -0.30 -10.55
CA GLY A 59 -8.95 0.87 -11.39
C GLY A 59 -7.63 1.53 -11.78
N VAL A 60 -6.68 1.62 -10.84
CA VAL A 60 -5.36 2.17 -11.13
C VAL A 60 -4.66 1.32 -12.20
N LEU A 61 -4.69 0.00 -12.03
CA LEU A 61 -4.05 -0.89 -12.98
C LEU A 61 -4.69 -0.79 -14.35
N GLU A 62 -6.02 -0.69 -14.40
CA GLU A 62 -6.73 -0.52 -15.65
C GLU A 62 -6.32 0.78 -16.34
N LYS A 63 -6.31 1.88 -15.60
CA LYS A 63 -5.94 3.18 -16.19
C LYS A 63 -4.52 3.16 -16.72
N LEU A 64 -3.60 2.54 -15.98
CA LEU A 64 -2.22 2.45 -16.43
C LEU A 64 -2.10 1.63 -17.71
N SER A 65 -2.90 0.57 -17.83
CA SER A 65 -2.82 -0.29 -19.02
C SER A 65 -3.33 0.40 -20.29
N TRP A 66 -4.11 1.48 -20.14
CA TRP A 66 -4.64 2.24 -21.27
C TRP A 66 -3.71 3.35 -21.73
N VAL A 67 -2.65 3.66 -20.99
CA VAL A 67 -1.73 4.74 -21.37
C VAL A 67 -0.84 4.26 -22.52
N PRO A 68 -0.83 4.98 -23.64
CA PRO A 68 0.05 4.60 -24.75
C PRO A 68 1.51 4.63 -24.33
N GLY A 69 2.27 3.61 -24.69
CA GLY A 69 3.67 3.51 -24.34
C GLY A 69 3.95 2.59 -23.16
N VAL A 70 2.93 2.24 -22.38
CA VAL A 70 3.10 1.27 -21.29
C VAL A 70 3.20 -0.12 -21.89
N THR A 71 4.31 -0.81 -21.64
CA THR A 71 4.57 -2.13 -22.19
C THR A 71 4.38 -3.24 -21.17
N GLY A 72 4.34 -2.92 -19.90
CA GLY A 72 4.12 -3.88 -18.84
C GLY A 72 4.00 -3.16 -17.51
N ILE A 73 3.33 -3.80 -16.56
CA ILE A 73 3.10 -3.22 -15.24
C ILE A 73 3.52 -4.23 -14.19
N VAL A 74 4.36 -3.78 -13.26
CA VAL A 74 4.69 -4.54 -12.06
C VAL A 74 4.07 -3.76 -10.90
N GLU A 75 3.19 -4.41 -10.14
CA GLU A 75 2.51 -3.68 -9.10
C GLU A 75 2.76 -4.29 -7.72
N GLU A 76 2.87 -3.42 -6.74
CA GLU A 76 2.91 -3.76 -5.33
C GLU A 76 1.98 -2.81 -4.60
N ILE A 77 0.77 -2.68 -5.11
CA ILE A 77 -0.26 -1.85 -4.49
C ILE A 77 -0.96 -2.68 -3.43
N VAL A 78 -1.12 -2.11 -2.25
CA VAL A 78 -1.77 -2.80 -1.14
C VAL A 78 -3.00 -2.01 -0.73
N SER A 79 -4.17 -2.64 -0.79
CA SER A 79 -5.39 -1.98 -0.32
C SER A 79 -5.48 -2.08 1.20
N ASP A 80 -6.23 -1.16 1.79
CA ASP A 80 -6.41 -1.18 3.25
C ASP A 80 -7.05 -2.47 3.72
N THR A 81 -8.01 -3.00 2.94
CA THR A 81 -8.65 -4.26 3.30
C THR A 81 -7.64 -5.41 3.30
N GLU A 82 -6.80 -5.49 2.26
CA GLU A 82 -5.75 -6.51 2.21
C GLU A 82 -4.81 -6.39 3.41
N LEU A 83 -4.47 -5.16 3.76
CA LEU A 83 -3.51 -4.93 4.83
C LEU A 83 -4.10 -5.30 6.18
N GLU A 84 -5.37 -4.95 6.43
CA GLU A 84 -6.03 -5.32 7.67
C GLU A 84 -6.06 -6.83 7.85
N ILE A 85 -6.36 -7.55 6.79
CA ILE A 85 -6.39 -9.01 6.83
C ILE A 85 -4.99 -9.56 7.08
N ALA A 86 -4.00 -9.04 6.38
CA ALA A 86 -2.63 -9.53 6.52
C ALA A 86 -2.09 -9.31 7.93
N VAL A 87 -2.38 -8.16 8.53
CA VAL A 87 -1.94 -7.88 9.90
C VAL A 87 -2.68 -8.79 10.88
N ALA A 88 -4.00 -8.94 10.72
CA ALA A 88 -4.77 -9.81 11.60
C ALA A 88 -4.27 -11.24 11.55
N VAL A 89 -3.95 -11.73 10.35
CA VAL A 89 -3.42 -13.09 10.19
C VAL A 89 -2.05 -13.22 10.87
N ALA A 90 -1.18 -12.22 10.67
CA ALA A 90 0.14 -12.26 11.28
C ALA A 90 0.05 -12.29 12.80
N LEU A 91 -0.85 -11.48 13.37
CA LEU A 91 -1.04 -11.47 14.82
C LEU A 91 -1.57 -12.81 15.31
N SER A 92 -2.51 -13.42 14.58
CA SER A 92 -3.12 -14.69 15.01
C SER A 92 -2.15 -15.85 14.93
N ARG A 93 -1.13 -15.76 14.10
CA ARG A 93 -0.17 -16.84 13.89
C ARG A 93 1.07 -16.76 14.77
N ASP A 94 1.27 -15.65 15.46
CA ASP A 94 2.46 -15.50 16.29
C ASP A 94 2.28 -16.28 17.59
N PRO A 95 3.18 -17.25 17.89
CA PRO A 95 3.02 -18.05 19.10
C PRO A 95 3.04 -17.26 20.39
N ARG A 96 3.68 -16.09 20.39
CA ARG A 96 3.74 -15.24 21.57
C ARG A 96 2.41 -14.59 21.90
N LEU A 97 1.47 -14.58 20.94
CA LEU A 97 0.17 -13.96 21.10
C LEU A 97 -0.95 -14.98 21.17
N LYS A 98 -0.63 -16.27 21.24
CA LYS A 98 -1.63 -17.33 21.14
C LYS A 98 -2.59 -17.36 22.31
N GLU A 99 -2.22 -16.78 23.45
CA GLU A 99 -3.07 -16.76 24.62
C GLU A 99 -4.17 -15.72 24.55
N LEU A 100 -4.09 -14.82 23.59
CA LEU A 100 -5.12 -13.79 23.42
C LEU A 100 -6.37 -14.42 22.82
N PRO A 101 -7.55 -14.04 23.32
CA PRO A 101 -8.80 -14.55 22.73
C PRO A 101 -9.01 -13.93 21.34
N PRO A 102 -9.78 -14.62 20.47
CA PRO A 102 -10.09 -14.04 19.17
C PRO A 102 -10.75 -12.68 19.33
N GLY A 103 -10.32 -11.73 18.53
CA GLY A 103 -10.87 -10.38 18.58
C GLY A 103 -10.27 -9.48 19.66
N ALA A 104 -9.25 -9.96 20.37
CA ALA A 104 -8.60 -9.14 21.40
C ALA A 104 -7.97 -7.90 20.80
N ILE A 105 -7.53 -7.97 19.56
CA ILE A 105 -6.92 -6.85 18.85
C ILE A 105 -7.69 -6.63 17.56
N ALA A 106 -8.26 -5.44 17.41
CA ALA A 106 -8.89 -5.04 16.16
C ALA A 106 -7.85 -4.27 15.33
N VAL A 107 -7.88 -4.48 14.03
CA VAL A 107 -6.92 -3.88 13.10
C VAL A 107 -7.66 -2.97 12.14
N HIS A 108 -7.22 -1.73 12.04
CA HIS A 108 -7.77 -0.77 11.08
C HIS A 108 -6.63 -0.17 10.29
N SER A 109 -6.84 0.03 9.01
CA SER A 109 -5.81 0.61 8.13
C SER A 109 -6.38 1.77 7.34
N HIS A 110 -5.60 2.83 7.21
CA HIS A 110 -5.93 3.95 6.35
C HIS A 110 -4.67 4.34 5.59
N LEU A 111 -4.65 3.99 4.30
CA LEU A 111 -3.52 4.27 3.41
C LEU A 111 -2.19 3.82 4.02
N GLY A 112 -2.18 2.60 4.54
CA GLY A 112 -0.99 2.00 5.10
C GLY A 112 -0.70 2.35 6.55
N GLN A 113 -1.44 3.27 7.14
CA GLN A 113 -1.32 3.58 8.55
C GLN A 113 -2.22 2.64 9.33
N VAL A 114 -1.63 1.74 10.09
CA VAL A 114 -2.37 0.69 10.79
C VAL A 114 -2.56 1.09 12.24
N THR A 115 -3.80 0.97 12.71
CA THR A 115 -4.14 1.23 14.12
C THR A 115 -4.56 -0.10 14.74
N LEU A 116 -3.94 -0.45 15.86
CA LEU A 116 -4.31 -1.62 16.64
C LEU A 116 -5.14 -1.14 17.82
N VAL A 117 -6.32 -1.73 17.99
CA VAL A 117 -7.25 -1.33 19.05
C VAL A 117 -7.55 -2.54 19.92
N GLY A 118 -7.54 -2.35 21.22
CA GLY A 118 -7.84 -3.44 22.16
C GLY A 118 -7.57 -3.00 23.58
N GLN A 119 -7.63 -3.97 24.49
CA GLN A 119 -7.35 -3.73 25.90
C GLN A 119 -6.36 -4.77 26.37
N LEU A 120 -5.10 -4.58 26.04
CA LEU A 120 -4.03 -5.47 26.45
C LEU A 120 -3.36 -4.91 27.70
N LYS A 121 -3.33 -5.73 28.74
CA LYS A 121 -2.86 -5.26 30.04
C LYS A 121 -1.33 -5.31 30.17
N GLU A 122 -0.69 -6.25 29.47
CA GLU A 122 0.73 -6.45 29.61
C GLU A 122 1.48 -5.67 28.55
N ASP A 123 2.43 -4.84 28.98
CA ASP A 123 3.21 -4.04 28.06
C ASP A 123 4.03 -4.92 27.11
N SER A 124 4.51 -6.08 27.59
CA SER A 124 5.27 -6.98 26.72
C SER A 124 4.44 -7.52 25.58
N ILE A 125 3.17 -7.83 25.85
CA ILE A 125 2.24 -8.31 24.79
C ILE A 125 1.95 -7.20 23.81
N ARG A 126 1.74 -5.99 24.30
CA ARG A 126 1.51 -4.84 23.43
C ARG A 126 2.69 -4.60 22.51
N GLY A 127 3.91 -4.70 23.05
CA GLY A 127 5.13 -4.53 22.26
C GLY A 127 5.26 -5.57 21.18
N ILE A 128 4.90 -6.81 21.50
CA ILE A 128 4.94 -7.90 20.53
C ILE A 128 3.95 -7.64 19.40
N ALA A 129 2.73 -7.22 19.75
CA ALA A 129 1.71 -6.94 18.75
C ALA A 129 2.16 -5.84 17.79
N VAL A 130 2.74 -4.77 18.32
CA VAL A 130 3.24 -3.67 17.50
C VAL A 130 4.38 -4.16 16.59
N GLU A 131 5.29 -4.95 17.15
CA GLU A 131 6.41 -5.49 16.38
C GLU A 131 5.91 -6.36 15.21
N VAL A 132 5.00 -7.29 15.50
CA VAL A 132 4.48 -8.21 14.49
C VAL A 132 3.74 -7.44 13.40
N ALA A 133 2.88 -6.50 13.80
CA ALA A 133 2.13 -5.70 12.83
C ALA A 133 3.06 -4.87 11.95
N GLY A 134 4.10 -4.31 12.53
CA GLY A 134 5.03 -3.45 11.78
C GLY A 134 5.86 -4.19 10.76
N GLN A 135 5.97 -5.51 10.88
CA GLN A 135 6.74 -6.31 9.93
C GLN A 135 5.92 -6.77 8.73
N VAL A 136 4.62 -6.52 8.72
CA VAL A 136 3.76 -6.92 7.62
C VAL A 136 4.03 -6.01 6.43
N ARG A 137 4.20 -6.62 5.26
CA ARG A 137 4.47 -5.88 4.03
C ARG A 137 3.32 -4.95 3.71
N GLY A 138 3.64 -3.70 3.45
CA GLY A 138 2.65 -2.68 3.12
C GLY A 138 2.33 -1.75 4.26
N VAL A 139 2.72 -2.10 5.49
CA VAL A 139 2.49 -1.24 6.65
C VAL A 139 3.44 -0.04 6.58
N GLN A 140 2.86 1.16 6.61
CA GLN A 140 3.63 2.40 6.57
C GLN A 140 3.89 2.94 7.98
N GLY A 141 3.00 2.65 8.91
CA GLY A 141 3.15 3.06 10.29
C GLY A 141 2.15 2.34 11.17
N ILE A 142 2.46 2.28 12.47
CA ILE A 142 1.61 1.61 13.46
C ILE A 142 1.20 2.61 14.52
N HIS A 143 -0.08 2.62 14.84
CA HIS A 143 -0.64 3.40 15.93
C HIS A 143 -1.21 2.42 16.94
N ASP A 144 -0.63 2.40 18.14
CA ASP A 144 -0.98 1.44 19.17
C ASP A 144 -2.05 2.05 20.09
N ARG A 145 -3.26 1.51 20.01
CA ARG A 145 -4.36 1.85 20.88
C ARG A 145 -4.82 0.63 21.66
N THR A 146 -3.86 -0.20 22.06
CA THR A 146 -4.17 -1.42 22.82
C THR A 146 -3.93 -1.23 24.31
N GLY A 147 -3.61 -0.03 24.74
CA GLY A 147 -3.35 0.23 26.14
C GLY A 147 -4.60 0.08 26.99
N ALA A 148 -4.43 -0.51 28.17
CA ALA A 148 -5.52 -0.59 29.15
C ALA A 148 -5.76 0.79 29.76
N ARG A 149 -7.03 1.07 30.05
CA ARG A 149 -7.41 2.36 30.64
C ARG A 149 -7.69 2.18 32.11
#